data_7f599f5d0c3b4a5c6f2eb1307fc1a07e
#
_entry.id   7f599f5d0c3b4a5c6f2eb1307fc1a07e
#
_cell.length_a   1.000
_cell.length_b   1.000
_cell.length_c   1.000
_cell.angle_alpha   90.00
_cell.angle_beta   90.00
_cell.angle_gamma   90.00
#
_symmetry.space_group_name_H-M   'P 1'
#
loop_
_entity.id
_entity.type
_entity.pdbx_description
1 polymer ?
#
loop_
_entity_poly.entity_id
_entity_poly.type
_entity_poly.pdbx_seq_one_letter_code
_entity_poly.pdbx_strand_id
1 'polypeptide(L)'
;GICDHIEYDFAPTGIHYPLTPFLEVLTHCIKNGMNCAHLHTLMQREFFFLLRGFYEKREIATLLHPIIGKEMDFKDFVMRNHTKVDNIEQLISLSNLGRSRFFSKFTEVFGMTAKQWMLKQKNQKILEKMTEPGVCIKDAVEELGFDSQSNFNRHCKLYFGCTAKQLMERCQTENSLIYEDNHATCTK
;
A
#
# COMPACT_ATOMS: atom_id res chain seq x y z
N GLY A 1 5.80 -9.26 22.34
CA GLY A 1 4.89 -8.12 22.32
C GLY A 1 3.52 -8.48 22.92
N ILE A 2 2.55 -7.57 22.91
CA ILE A 2 1.20 -7.81 23.49
C ILE A 2 0.49 -8.99 22.79
N CYS A 3 0.77 -9.21 21.51
CA CYS A 3 0.15 -10.28 20.72
C CYS A 3 0.66 -11.70 21.04
N ASP A 4 1.84 -11.84 21.65
CA ASP A 4 2.45 -13.15 21.93
C ASP A 4 1.79 -13.93 23.05
N HIS A 5 0.91 -13.28 23.82
CA HIS A 5 0.24 -13.84 25.01
C HIS A 5 -1.30 -13.78 24.93
N ILE A 6 -1.88 -13.54 23.72
CA ILE A 6 -3.32 -13.55 23.55
C ILE A 6 -3.75 -14.95 23.13
N GLU A 7 -4.46 -15.62 24.02
CA GLU A 7 -5.20 -16.82 23.71
C GLU A 7 -6.50 -16.40 23.00
N TYR A 8 -6.59 -16.70 21.71
CA TYR A 8 -7.72 -16.30 20.87
C TYR A 8 -8.86 -17.32 21.00
N ASP A 9 -9.97 -16.90 21.59
CA ASP A 9 -11.13 -17.77 21.88
C ASP A 9 -12.39 -17.46 21.05
N PHE A 10 -12.29 -16.64 19.99
CA PHE A 10 -13.45 -16.22 19.20
C PHE A 10 -14.55 -15.47 19.98
N ALA A 11 -14.22 -14.88 21.12
CA ALA A 11 -15.18 -14.13 21.90
C ALA A 11 -15.63 -12.84 21.15
N PRO A 12 -16.94 -12.55 21.11
CA PRO A 12 -17.42 -11.31 20.50
C PRO A 12 -16.97 -10.11 21.34
N THR A 13 -16.38 -9.11 20.68
CA THR A 13 -16.04 -7.85 21.31
C THR A 13 -17.25 -6.91 21.29
N GLY A 14 -17.56 -6.28 22.40
CA GLY A 14 -18.64 -5.30 22.50
C GLY A 14 -18.45 -4.12 21.54
N ILE A 15 -19.54 -3.63 20.94
CA ILE A 15 -19.48 -2.45 20.09
C ILE A 15 -19.71 -1.22 20.98
N HIS A 16 -18.65 -0.41 21.18
CA HIS A 16 -18.73 0.83 21.95
C HIS A 16 -19.21 2.00 21.08
N TYR A 17 -19.95 2.93 21.68
CA TYR A 17 -20.19 4.21 21.05
C TYR A 17 -18.86 4.99 20.94
N PRO A 18 -18.49 5.60 19.79
CA PRO A 18 -19.30 5.90 18.61
C PRO A 18 -19.15 4.93 17.43
N LEU A 19 -18.64 3.73 17.61
CA LEU A 19 -18.48 2.76 16.51
C LEU A 19 -19.84 2.33 15.92
N THR A 20 -20.89 2.24 16.74
CA THR A 20 -22.24 1.89 16.27
C THR A 20 -22.74 2.83 15.16
N PRO A 21 -22.84 4.19 15.36
CA PRO A 21 -23.29 5.07 14.29
C PRO A 21 -22.34 5.09 13.08
N PHE A 22 -21.05 4.88 13.28
CA PHE A 22 -20.11 4.73 12.18
C PHE A 22 -20.46 3.52 11.30
N LEU A 23 -20.73 2.36 11.89
CA LEU A 23 -21.10 1.14 11.16
C LEU A 23 -22.46 1.29 10.46
N GLU A 24 -23.40 2.04 11.04
CA GLU A 24 -24.70 2.36 10.42
C GLU A 24 -24.50 3.21 9.17
N VAL A 25 -23.69 4.28 9.25
CA VAL A 25 -23.35 5.14 8.10
C VAL A 25 -22.63 4.34 7.03
N LEU A 26 -21.61 3.55 7.38
CA LEU A 26 -20.87 2.70 6.44
C LEU A 26 -21.81 1.72 5.73
N THR A 27 -22.69 1.06 6.48
CA THR A 27 -23.67 0.12 5.93
C THR A 27 -24.65 0.81 4.99
N HIS A 28 -25.10 2.01 5.34
CA HIS A 28 -25.97 2.82 4.48
C HIS A 28 -25.29 3.21 3.17
N CYS A 29 -24.04 3.68 3.23
CA CYS A 29 -23.25 4.00 2.05
C CYS A 29 -23.11 2.80 1.11
N ILE A 30 -22.72 1.63 1.64
CA ILE A 30 -22.56 0.41 0.85
C ILE A 30 -23.87 -0.03 0.20
N LYS A 31 -24.98 -0.03 0.94
CA LYS A 31 -26.31 -0.41 0.43
C LYS A 31 -26.81 0.52 -0.69
N ASN A 32 -26.39 1.78 -0.69
CA ASN A 32 -26.76 2.75 -1.71
C ASN A 32 -25.72 2.87 -2.85
N GLY A 33 -24.79 1.91 -2.97
CA GLY A 33 -23.86 1.83 -4.09
C GLY A 33 -22.70 2.83 -4.04
N MET A 34 -22.43 3.45 -2.89
CA MET A 34 -21.26 4.32 -2.72
C MET A 34 -19.99 3.49 -2.58
N ASN A 35 -19.30 3.26 -3.72
CA ASN A 35 -18.12 2.38 -3.83
C ASN A 35 -16.84 3.09 -4.27
N CYS A 36 -16.69 4.38 -4.03
CA CYS A 36 -15.47 5.07 -4.45
C CYS A 36 -14.28 4.77 -3.53
N ALA A 37 -13.08 4.68 -4.10
CA ALA A 37 -11.85 4.38 -3.38
C ALA A 37 -11.55 5.40 -2.26
N HIS A 38 -11.92 6.67 -2.46
CA HIS A 38 -11.75 7.73 -1.46
C HIS A 38 -12.62 7.50 -0.22
N LEU A 39 -13.89 7.11 -0.41
CA LEU A 39 -14.79 6.77 0.69
C LEU A 39 -14.22 5.61 1.50
N HIS A 40 -13.76 4.54 0.84
CA HIS A 40 -13.16 3.39 1.52
C HIS A 40 -11.93 3.79 2.35
N THR A 41 -11.06 4.62 1.79
CA THR A 41 -9.87 5.11 2.52
C THR A 41 -10.25 5.95 3.73
N LEU A 42 -11.25 6.82 3.58
CA LEU A 42 -11.72 7.70 4.66
C LEU A 42 -12.35 6.88 5.79
N MET A 43 -13.27 5.97 5.46
CA MET A 43 -13.95 5.09 6.40
C MET A 43 -12.96 4.15 7.12
N GLN A 44 -11.95 3.64 6.41
CA GLN A 44 -10.90 2.84 7.01
C GLN A 44 -10.11 3.63 8.05
N ARG A 45 -9.72 4.87 7.75
CA ARG A 45 -9.01 5.74 8.69
C ARG A 45 -9.87 6.05 9.91
N GLU A 46 -11.12 6.43 9.70
CA GLU A 46 -12.06 6.71 10.78
C GLU A 46 -12.25 5.50 11.68
N PHE A 47 -12.45 4.31 11.12
CA PHE A 47 -12.56 3.06 11.87
C PHE A 47 -11.36 2.84 12.82
N PHE A 48 -10.13 3.02 12.32
CA PHE A 48 -8.95 2.87 13.16
C PHE A 48 -8.81 3.97 14.21
N PHE A 49 -9.25 5.20 13.94
CA PHE A 49 -9.30 6.26 14.94
C PHE A 49 -10.29 5.92 16.06
N LEU A 50 -11.48 5.43 15.71
CA LEU A 50 -12.49 5.02 16.68
C LEU A 50 -12.01 3.84 17.54
N LEU A 51 -11.42 2.82 16.93
CA LEU A 51 -10.82 1.72 17.68
C LEU A 51 -9.76 2.23 18.67
N ARG A 52 -8.85 3.08 18.19
CA ARG A 52 -7.76 3.60 19.04
C ARG A 52 -8.26 4.51 20.16
N GLY A 53 -9.35 5.24 19.95
CA GLY A 53 -9.89 6.20 20.91
C GLY A 53 -10.79 5.59 21.98
N PHE A 54 -11.48 4.49 21.67
CA PHE A 54 -12.58 3.97 22.51
C PHE A 54 -12.42 2.50 22.94
N TYR A 55 -11.35 1.82 22.48
CA TYR A 55 -11.06 0.44 22.83
C TYR A 55 -9.71 0.33 23.51
N GLU A 56 -9.60 -0.60 24.45
CA GLU A 56 -8.32 -0.92 25.08
C GLU A 56 -7.39 -1.65 24.10
N LYS A 57 -6.08 -1.50 24.31
CA LYS A 57 -5.08 -2.16 23.45
C LYS A 57 -5.26 -3.67 23.38
N ARG A 58 -5.74 -4.30 24.48
CA ARG A 58 -6.00 -5.74 24.54
C ARG A 58 -7.20 -6.13 23.69
N GLU A 59 -8.28 -5.35 23.73
CA GLU A 59 -9.48 -5.57 22.92
C GLU A 59 -9.17 -5.47 21.43
N ILE A 60 -8.42 -4.40 21.04
CA ILE A 60 -7.96 -4.21 19.65
C ILE A 60 -7.08 -5.38 19.22
N ALA A 61 -6.14 -5.82 20.07
CA ALA A 61 -5.27 -6.94 19.77
C ALA A 61 -6.04 -8.25 19.63
N THR A 62 -7.03 -8.51 20.47
CA THR A 62 -7.92 -9.68 20.36
C THR A 62 -8.76 -9.64 19.07
N LEU A 63 -9.39 -8.50 18.78
CA LEU A 63 -10.21 -8.30 17.58
C LEU A 63 -9.40 -8.52 16.29
N LEU A 64 -8.17 -8.01 16.26
CA LEU A 64 -7.30 -8.07 15.09
C LEU A 64 -6.39 -9.31 15.06
N HIS A 65 -6.35 -10.11 16.14
CA HIS A 65 -5.47 -11.27 16.25
C HIS A 65 -5.55 -12.23 15.05
N PRO A 66 -6.74 -12.57 14.50
CA PRO A 66 -6.83 -13.45 13.32
C PRO A 66 -6.20 -12.83 12.05
N ILE A 67 -6.09 -11.50 12.00
CA ILE A 67 -5.59 -10.74 10.86
C ILE A 67 -4.10 -10.42 11.04
N ILE A 68 -3.67 -10.19 12.30
CA ILE A 68 -2.31 -9.74 12.63
C ILE A 68 -1.30 -10.89 12.69
N GLY A 69 -1.68 -12.14 12.71
CA GLY A 69 -0.82 -13.32 12.91
C GLY A 69 0.63 -13.20 12.41
N LYS A 70 1.42 -14.25 12.56
CA LYS A 70 2.86 -14.28 12.22
C LYS A 70 3.19 -13.83 10.77
N GLU A 71 2.23 -13.95 9.86
CA GLU A 71 2.36 -13.50 8.46
C GLU A 71 2.32 -11.97 8.33
N MET A 72 1.49 -11.29 9.13
CA MET A 72 1.43 -9.82 9.17
C MET A 72 2.74 -9.22 9.68
N ASP A 73 3.39 -9.82 10.69
CA ASP A 73 4.66 -9.33 11.21
C ASP A 73 5.75 -9.28 10.13
N PHE A 74 5.83 -10.32 9.29
CA PHE A 74 6.81 -10.35 8.19
C PHE A 74 6.44 -9.37 7.07
N LYS A 75 5.16 -9.28 6.72
CA LYS A 75 4.67 -8.33 5.73
C LYS A 75 4.90 -6.88 6.18
N ASP A 76 4.56 -6.59 7.43
CA ASP A 76 4.78 -5.28 8.04
C ASP A 76 6.28 -4.94 8.09
N PHE A 77 7.14 -5.89 8.48
CA PHE A 77 8.58 -5.74 8.43
C PHE A 77 9.06 -5.34 7.02
N VAL A 78 8.64 -6.06 5.98
CA VAL A 78 9.02 -5.76 4.59
C VAL A 78 8.51 -4.38 4.18
N MET A 79 7.24 -4.06 4.45
CA MET A 79 6.62 -2.78 4.08
C MET A 79 7.27 -1.57 4.76
N ARG A 80 7.75 -1.71 5.99
CA ARG A 80 8.45 -0.63 6.73
C ARG A 80 9.89 -0.43 6.31
N ASN A 81 10.53 -1.44 5.76
CA ASN A 81 11.98 -1.41 5.52
C ASN A 81 12.37 -1.38 4.05
N HIS A 82 11.50 -1.79 3.12
CA HIS A 82 11.85 -1.85 1.69
C HIS A 82 12.25 -0.50 1.07
N THR A 83 11.77 0.62 1.61
CA THR A 83 12.13 1.96 1.15
C THR A 83 13.44 2.49 1.75
N LYS A 84 13.96 1.81 2.78
CA LYS A 84 15.17 2.19 3.51
C LYS A 84 16.41 1.43 3.04
N VAL A 85 16.24 0.49 2.13
CA VAL A 85 17.28 -0.42 1.64
C VAL A 85 17.39 -0.32 0.12
N ASP A 86 18.61 -0.43 -0.40
CA ASP A 86 18.88 -0.35 -1.84
C ASP A 86 18.68 -1.70 -2.55
N ASN A 87 18.76 -2.79 -1.81
CA ASN A 87 18.69 -4.12 -2.37
C ASN A 87 18.11 -5.14 -1.39
N ILE A 88 17.78 -6.33 -1.94
CA ILE A 88 17.15 -7.40 -1.18
C ILE A 88 18.07 -7.99 -0.10
N GLU A 89 19.39 -7.96 -0.31
CA GLU A 89 20.36 -8.50 0.65
C GLU A 89 20.37 -7.69 1.95
N GLN A 90 20.25 -6.36 1.85
CA GLN A 90 20.11 -5.49 3.02
C GLN A 90 18.79 -5.80 3.75
N LEU A 91 17.70 -6.05 3.02
CA LEU A 91 16.43 -6.41 3.64
C LEU A 91 16.51 -7.77 4.35
N ILE A 92 17.22 -8.74 3.77
CA ILE A 92 17.47 -10.03 4.41
C ILE A 92 18.28 -9.84 5.70
N SER A 93 19.33 -9.03 5.67
CA SER A 93 20.16 -8.78 6.86
C SER A 93 19.39 -8.14 8.02
N LEU A 94 18.41 -7.30 7.71
CA LEU A 94 17.54 -6.67 8.71
C LEU A 94 16.48 -7.63 9.28
N SER A 95 16.15 -8.70 8.57
CA SER A 95 15.05 -9.61 8.94
C SER A 95 15.40 -10.61 10.04
N ASN A 96 16.69 -10.77 10.40
CA ASN A 96 17.20 -11.83 11.27
C ASN A 96 16.85 -13.25 10.77
N LEU A 97 16.47 -13.41 9.50
CA LEU A 97 16.20 -14.69 8.86
C LEU A 97 17.38 -15.11 7.97
N GLY A 98 17.67 -16.39 7.92
CA GLY A 98 18.58 -16.93 6.90
C GLY A 98 17.98 -16.74 5.50
N ARG A 99 18.84 -16.53 4.50
CA ARG A 99 18.48 -16.23 3.09
C ARG A 99 17.39 -17.17 2.55
N SER A 100 17.56 -18.46 2.67
CA SER A 100 16.60 -19.45 2.17
C SER A 100 15.22 -19.31 2.85
N ARG A 101 15.20 -19.16 4.17
CA ARG A 101 13.96 -18.98 4.94
C ARG A 101 13.27 -17.67 4.62
N PHE A 102 14.04 -16.60 4.38
CA PHE A 102 13.50 -15.32 3.95
C PHE A 102 12.74 -15.42 2.63
N PHE A 103 13.37 -15.99 1.59
CA PHE A 103 12.73 -16.12 0.28
C PHE A 103 11.50 -17.05 0.30
N SER A 104 11.56 -18.15 1.04
CA SER A 104 10.41 -19.05 1.22
C SER A 104 9.24 -18.29 1.85
N LYS A 105 9.50 -17.60 2.98
CA LYS A 105 8.48 -16.83 3.68
C LYS A 105 7.99 -15.65 2.85
N PHE A 106 8.87 -15.01 2.08
CA PHE A 106 8.48 -13.93 1.19
C PHE A 106 7.48 -14.41 0.14
N THR A 107 7.74 -15.54 -0.50
CA THR A 107 6.84 -16.12 -1.50
C THR A 107 5.51 -16.55 -0.89
N GLU A 108 5.54 -17.14 0.31
CA GLU A 108 4.34 -17.51 1.06
C GLU A 108 3.44 -16.30 1.36
N VAL A 109 4.03 -15.20 1.87
CA VAL A 109 3.27 -14.02 2.32
C VAL A 109 2.84 -13.11 1.17
N PHE A 110 3.68 -12.95 0.14
CA PHE A 110 3.42 -12.01 -0.98
C PHE A 110 2.90 -12.69 -2.25
N GLY A 111 2.88 -14.03 -2.32
CA GLY A 111 2.45 -14.79 -3.50
C GLY A 111 3.37 -14.63 -4.72
N MET A 112 4.54 -14.01 -4.55
CA MET A 112 5.52 -13.77 -5.61
C MET A 112 6.93 -13.71 -5.05
N THR A 113 7.95 -13.85 -5.92
CA THR A 113 9.34 -13.74 -5.49
C THR A 113 9.68 -12.31 -5.05
N ALA A 114 10.63 -12.18 -4.13
CA ALA A 114 11.11 -10.88 -3.66
C ALA A 114 11.62 -9.99 -4.80
N LYS A 115 12.27 -10.58 -5.81
CA LYS A 115 12.76 -9.86 -7.00
C LYS A 115 11.60 -9.30 -7.82
N GLN A 116 10.54 -10.06 -8.05
CA GLN A 116 9.34 -9.61 -8.78
C GLN A 116 8.63 -8.50 -7.99
N TRP A 117 8.55 -8.65 -6.69
CA TRP A 117 7.92 -7.66 -5.83
C TRP A 117 8.68 -6.33 -5.81
N MET A 118 10.02 -6.37 -5.63
CA MET A 118 10.86 -5.16 -5.69
C MET A 118 10.75 -4.45 -7.04
N LEU A 119 10.72 -5.21 -8.13
CA LEU A 119 10.50 -4.66 -9.46
C LEU A 119 9.13 -3.98 -9.58
N LYS A 120 8.09 -4.62 -9.03
CA LYS A 120 6.73 -4.03 -9.00
C LYS A 120 6.71 -2.72 -8.21
N GLN A 121 7.39 -2.66 -7.05
CA GLN A 121 7.51 -1.42 -6.27
C GLN A 121 8.27 -0.34 -7.04
N LYS A 122 9.37 -0.70 -7.71
CA LYS A 122 10.13 0.24 -8.55
C LYS A 122 9.25 0.79 -9.70
N ASN A 123 8.52 -0.07 -10.37
CA ASN A 123 7.62 0.34 -11.46
C ASN A 123 6.48 1.25 -10.95
N GLN A 124 5.95 0.96 -9.76
CA GLN A 124 4.93 1.81 -9.15
C GLN A 124 5.47 3.22 -8.84
N LYS A 125 6.67 3.33 -8.26
CA LYS A 125 7.34 4.62 -8.04
C LYS A 125 7.60 5.39 -9.32
N ILE A 126 7.94 4.68 -10.42
CA ILE A 126 8.10 5.32 -11.73
C ILE A 126 6.78 5.93 -12.20
N LEU A 127 5.68 5.19 -12.11
CA LEU A 127 4.36 5.70 -12.50
C LEU A 127 3.95 6.91 -11.66
N GLU A 128 4.11 6.82 -10.34
CA GLU A 128 3.83 7.93 -9.42
C GLU A 128 4.63 9.18 -9.80
N LYS A 129 5.94 9.02 -10.05
CA LYS A 129 6.81 10.14 -10.47
C LYS A 129 6.40 10.72 -11.82
N MET A 130 6.00 9.89 -12.78
CA MET A 130 5.57 10.36 -14.10
C MET A 130 4.21 11.09 -14.09
N THR A 131 3.39 10.92 -13.05
CA THR A 131 2.13 11.65 -12.87
C THR A 131 2.30 13.04 -12.24
N GLU A 132 3.48 13.35 -11.68
CA GLU A 132 3.72 14.65 -11.05
C GLU A 132 3.66 15.79 -12.09
N PRO A 133 2.91 16.88 -11.84
CA PRO A 133 2.86 18.01 -12.74
C PRO A 133 4.25 18.68 -12.90
N GLY A 134 4.64 18.91 -14.15
CA GLY A 134 5.90 19.58 -14.45
C GLY A 134 7.17 18.75 -14.22
N VAL A 135 7.05 17.45 -13.99
CA VAL A 135 8.21 16.57 -13.83
C VAL A 135 9.11 16.61 -15.07
N CYS A 136 10.42 16.73 -14.85
CA CYS A 136 11.43 16.60 -15.90
C CYS A 136 11.99 15.18 -15.91
N ILE A 137 12.14 14.59 -17.10
CA ILE A 137 12.69 13.22 -17.22
C ILE A 137 14.08 13.11 -16.62
N LYS A 138 14.90 14.16 -16.72
CA LYS A 138 16.25 14.18 -16.15
C LYS A 138 16.20 14.05 -14.63
N ASP A 139 15.35 14.83 -13.99
CA ASP A 139 15.19 14.81 -12.52
C ASP A 139 14.61 13.47 -12.04
N ALA A 140 13.64 12.93 -12.79
CA ALA A 140 13.08 11.61 -12.52
C ALA A 140 14.12 10.48 -12.62
N VAL A 141 15.04 10.54 -13.57
CA VAL A 141 16.14 9.56 -13.71
C VAL A 141 17.02 9.57 -12.46
N GLU A 142 17.37 10.75 -11.96
CA GLU A 142 18.21 10.92 -10.77
C GLU A 142 17.49 10.45 -9.50
N GLU A 143 16.27 10.92 -9.27
CA GLU A 143 15.46 10.57 -8.09
C GLU A 143 15.09 9.09 -8.02
N LEU A 144 14.87 8.45 -9.17
CA LEU A 144 14.53 7.02 -9.26
C LEU A 144 15.79 6.11 -9.23
N GLY A 145 16.98 6.71 -9.11
CA GLY A 145 18.24 5.99 -8.99
C GLY A 145 18.66 5.24 -10.26
N PHE A 146 18.44 5.84 -11.44
CA PHE A 146 18.97 5.32 -12.70
C PHE A 146 20.28 5.99 -13.06
N ASP A 147 21.26 5.19 -13.49
CA ASP A 147 22.59 5.68 -13.87
C ASP A 147 22.56 6.62 -15.10
N SER A 148 21.54 6.47 -15.95
CA SER A 148 21.39 7.28 -17.15
C SER A 148 19.98 7.26 -17.71
N GLN A 149 19.63 8.29 -18.48
CA GLN A 149 18.38 8.37 -19.22
C GLN A 149 18.20 7.19 -20.21
N SER A 150 19.29 6.68 -20.77
CA SER A 150 19.28 5.51 -21.67
C SER A 150 18.85 4.26 -20.92
N ASN A 151 19.37 4.03 -19.72
CA ASN A 151 18.96 2.93 -18.86
C ASN A 151 17.49 3.05 -18.43
N PHE A 152 17.05 4.25 -18.09
CA PHE A 152 15.65 4.53 -17.77
C PHE A 152 14.72 4.27 -18.96
N ASN A 153 15.06 4.76 -20.16
CA ASN A 153 14.29 4.48 -21.38
C ASN A 153 14.23 3.00 -21.70
N ARG A 154 15.32 2.26 -21.52
CA ARG A 154 15.34 0.80 -21.69
C ARG A 154 14.41 0.11 -20.70
N HIS A 155 14.42 0.55 -19.45
CA HIS A 155 13.49 0.05 -18.42
C HIS A 155 12.04 0.32 -18.80
N CYS A 156 11.71 1.56 -19.20
CA CYS A 156 10.35 1.93 -19.63
C CYS A 156 9.87 1.09 -20.81
N LYS A 157 10.71 0.89 -21.83
CA LYS A 157 10.36 0.03 -22.98
C LYS A 157 10.10 -1.42 -22.56
N LEU A 158 10.93 -1.95 -21.65
CA LEU A 158 10.82 -3.34 -21.20
C LEU A 158 9.55 -3.60 -20.37
N TYR A 159 9.19 -2.70 -19.47
CA TYR A 159 8.13 -2.94 -18.48
C TYR A 159 6.82 -2.21 -18.77
N PHE A 160 6.85 -1.11 -19.53
CA PHE A 160 5.67 -0.33 -19.89
C PHE A 160 5.41 -0.29 -21.40
N GLY A 161 6.29 -0.89 -22.22
CA GLY A 161 6.14 -0.96 -23.68
C GLY A 161 6.33 0.36 -24.41
N CYS A 162 6.80 1.43 -23.75
CA CYS A 162 6.95 2.75 -24.33
C CYS A 162 8.19 3.48 -23.80
N THR A 163 8.57 4.58 -24.43
CA THR A 163 9.67 5.43 -23.96
C THR A 163 9.26 6.20 -22.70
N ALA A 164 10.24 6.70 -21.93
CA ALA A 164 9.99 7.52 -20.75
C ALA A 164 9.12 8.74 -21.05
N LYS A 165 9.34 9.40 -22.21
CA LYS A 165 8.54 10.55 -22.67
C LYS A 165 7.08 10.13 -22.93
N GLN A 166 6.87 9.04 -23.68
CA GLN A 166 5.54 8.53 -23.96
C GLN A 166 4.81 8.07 -22.68
N LEU A 167 5.54 7.48 -21.73
CA LEU A 167 4.99 7.10 -20.43
C LEU A 167 4.50 8.32 -19.66
N MET A 168 5.33 9.36 -19.59
CA MET A 168 4.99 10.61 -18.93
C MET A 168 3.74 11.26 -19.56
N GLU A 169 3.70 11.36 -20.89
CA GLU A 169 2.54 11.91 -21.63
C GLU A 169 1.24 11.13 -21.31
N ARG A 170 1.30 9.79 -21.27
CA ARG A 170 0.15 8.94 -20.90
C ARG A 170 -0.31 9.18 -19.46
N CYS A 171 0.61 9.15 -18.51
CA CYS A 171 0.29 9.34 -17.09
C CYS A 171 -0.31 10.73 -16.83
N GLN A 172 0.16 11.77 -17.49
CA GLN A 172 -0.36 13.12 -17.34
C GLN A 172 -1.74 13.29 -17.98
N THR A 173 -1.98 12.65 -19.13
CA THR A 173 -3.29 12.66 -19.80
C THR A 173 -4.34 11.92 -18.97
N GLU A 174 -4.03 10.74 -18.47
CA GLU A 174 -4.94 9.97 -17.61
C GLU A 174 -5.28 10.73 -16.32
N ASN A 175 -4.29 11.40 -15.74
CA ASN A 175 -4.49 12.20 -14.53
C ASN A 175 -5.39 13.43 -14.80
N SER A 176 -5.26 14.08 -15.95
CA SER A 176 -6.11 15.20 -16.36
C SER A 176 -7.58 14.78 -16.53
N LEU A 177 -7.84 13.62 -17.12
CA LEU A 177 -9.19 13.08 -17.30
C LEU A 177 -9.88 12.76 -15.94
N ILE A 178 -9.14 12.26 -14.97
CA ILE A 178 -9.66 12.00 -13.61
C ILE A 178 -10.03 13.30 -12.89
N TYR A 179 -9.32 14.39 -13.13
CA TYR A 179 -9.64 15.71 -12.55
C TYR A 179 -10.85 16.37 -13.22
N GLU A 180 -11.04 16.19 -14.53
CA GLU A 180 -12.19 16.74 -15.27
C GLU A 180 -13.49 16.01 -14.90
N ASP A 181 -13.51 14.70 -14.79
CA ASP A 181 -14.68 13.91 -14.36
C ASP A 181 -15.12 14.22 -12.92
N ASN A 182 -14.17 14.51 -12.03
CA ASN A 182 -14.49 14.89 -10.64
C ASN A 182 -15.06 16.32 -10.51
N HIS A 183 -14.80 17.22 -11.46
CA HIS A 183 -15.40 18.55 -11.49
C HIS A 183 -16.77 18.59 -12.20
N ALA A 184 -17.03 17.66 -13.12
CA ALA A 184 -18.31 17.57 -13.83
C ALA A 184 -19.45 17.02 -12.96
N THR A 185 -19.17 16.31 -11.88
CA THR A 185 -20.17 15.72 -10.99
C THR A 185 -20.55 16.59 -9.78
N CYS A 186 -19.93 17.77 -9.61
CA CYS A 186 -20.22 18.68 -8.49
C CYS A 186 -21.17 19.83 -8.87
N THR A 187 -21.72 19.87 -10.08
CA THR A 187 -22.67 20.89 -10.55
C THR A 187 -23.95 20.26 -11.08
N LYS A 188 -24.68 19.58 -10.18
CA LYS A 188 -26.12 19.33 -10.34
C LYS A 188 -26.77 19.19 -8.97
#